data_7a7d87577fe59776d85a9df40f241290
#
_entry.id   7a7d87577fe59776d85a9df40f241290
#
_cell.length_a   1.000
_cell.length_b   1.000
_cell.length_c   1.000
_cell.angle_alpha   90.00
_cell.angle_beta   90.00
_cell.angle_gamma   90.00
#
_symmetry.space_group_name_H-M   'P 1'
#
loop_
_entity.id
_entity.type
_entity.pdbx_description
1 polymer ?
#
loop_
_entity_poly.entity_id
_entity_poly.type
_entity_poly.pdbx_seq_one_letter_code
_entity_poly.pdbx_strand_id
1 'polypeptide(L)'
;MFGYVRPAADRLTQEQTDLFRSAYCGLCRTLGRRYGLPARMILNYDLAFLAILLAGGSGFSCARHRCPVHPIRGCPCGEENPALDAAADLSVILTWWQLRDGVTDHGFFGGLKYRLAALLLRRSYRKAARLRPDFDRLVQGCLGELAALERENCPSIDRPADTFARLLAGAAGEEPDPVRRRVLAQLLYHLGRWIYLTDAADDLAKDQRSGSYNPLPLRFSMQEGKLTEESRQELAQTMDRSVERMAAAFELLECGVWQPIIESVVYAGLYQVGNAVLNGTFHQRPRREKYPERKAGHGDA
;
A
#
# COMPACT_ATOMS: atom_id res chain seq x y z
N MET A 1 6.14 6.10 -3.16
CA MET A 1 4.75 5.59 -3.08
C MET A 1 4.80 4.12 -3.40
N PHE A 2 4.41 3.29 -2.48
CA PHE A 2 4.51 1.85 -2.51
C PHE A 2 3.73 1.21 -3.68
N GLY A 3 2.91 0.25 -3.52
CA GLY A 3 2.19 -0.49 -4.56
C GLY A 3 2.68 -1.93 -4.62
N TYR A 4 3.21 -2.38 -3.49
CA TYR A 4 3.73 -3.75 -3.33
C TYR A 4 2.63 -4.76 -3.03
N VAL A 5 1.52 -4.34 -2.40
CA VAL A 5 0.45 -5.23 -1.97
C VAL A 5 -0.49 -5.53 -3.13
N ARG A 6 -0.22 -6.63 -3.82
CA ARG A 6 -0.95 -7.04 -5.03
C ARG A 6 -1.43 -8.47 -4.91
N PRO A 7 -2.64 -8.77 -5.39
CA PRO A 7 -3.04 -10.16 -5.56
C PRO A 7 -2.19 -10.83 -6.65
N ALA A 8 -1.93 -12.10 -6.49
CA ALA A 8 -1.31 -12.93 -7.53
C ALA A 8 -2.33 -13.14 -8.66
N ALA A 9 -2.11 -12.49 -9.80
CA ALA A 9 -3.08 -12.45 -10.90
C ALA A 9 -3.39 -13.84 -11.50
N ASP A 10 -2.43 -14.75 -11.42
CA ASP A 10 -2.55 -16.15 -11.87
C ASP A 10 -3.45 -17.01 -10.97
N ARG A 11 -3.77 -16.54 -9.77
CA ARG A 11 -4.60 -17.24 -8.79
C ARG A 11 -6.03 -16.69 -8.69
N LEU A 12 -6.37 -15.65 -9.43
CA LEU A 12 -7.70 -15.05 -9.41
C LEU A 12 -8.52 -15.45 -10.62
N THR A 13 -9.79 -15.78 -10.40
CA THR A 13 -10.78 -15.87 -11.47
C THR A 13 -11.05 -14.47 -12.06
N GLN A 14 -11.70 -14.44 -13.23
CA GLN A 14 -12.10 -13.16 -13.83
C GLN A 14 -13.05 -12.37 -12.92
N GLU A 15 -13.96 -13.04 -12.24
CA GLU A 15 -14.93 -12.41 -11.31
C GLU A 15 -14.19 -11.80 -10.10
N GLN A 16 -13.21 -12.51 -9.52
CA GLN A 16 -12.40 -12.02 -8.43
C GLN A 16 -11.52 -10.84 -8.86
N THR A 17 -10.98 -10.89 -10.08
CA THR A 17 -10.24 -9.77 -10.68
C THR A 17 -11.13 -8.55 -10.86
N ASP A 18 -12.36 -8.72 -11.33
CA ASP A 18 -13.33 -7.62 -11.49
C ASP A 18 -13.78 -7.09 -10.13
N LEU A 19 -13.91 -7.95 -9.12
CA LEU A 19 -14.19 -7.54 -7.75
C LEU A 19 -13.04 -6.69 -7.17
N PHE A 20 -11.78 -7.11 -7.32
CA PHE A 20 -10.62 -6.29 -6.92
C PHE A 20 -10.58 -4.94 -7.64
N ARG A 21 -10.88 -4.93 -8.95
CA ARG A 21 -10.97 -3.69 -9.73
C ARG A 21 -12.08 -2.79 -9.23
N SER A 22 -13.20 -3.34 -8.75
CA SER A 22 -14.28 -2.53 -8.20
C SER A 22 -13.84 -1.75 -6.96
N ALA A 23 -13.03 -2.35 -6.10
CA ALA A 23 -12.41 -1.68 -4.95
C ALA A 23 -11.43 -0.58 -5.40
N TYR A 24 -10.52 -0.90 -6.32
CA TYR A 24 -9.54 0.04 -6.85
C TYR A 24 -10.18 1.24 -7.54
N CYS A 25 -11.14 1.00 -8.43
CA CYS A 25 -11.88 2.05 -9.13
C CYS A 25 -12.84 2.80 -8.20
N GLY A 26 -13.44 2.12 -7.23
CA GLY A 26 -14.25 2.71 -6.18
C GLY A 26 -13.46 3.72 -5.35
N LEU A 27 -12.28 3.33 -4.87
CA LEU A 27 -11.37 4.23 -4.14
C LEU A 27 -10.93 5.41 -5.00
N CYS A 28 -10.58 5.17 -6.28
CA CYS A 28 -10.24 6.24 -7.24
C CYS A 28 -11.36 7.28 -7.35
N ARG A 29 -12.59 6.82 -7.48
CA ARG A 29 -13.77 7.69 -7.57
C ARG A 29 -14.02 8.43 -6.26
N THR A 30 -13.92 7.75 -5.14
CA THR A 30 -14.09 8.33 -3.81
C THR A 30 -13.05 9.42 -3.54
N LEU A 31 -11.78 9.19 -3.86
CA LEU A 31 -10.72 10.21 -3.80
C LEU A 31 -11.09 11.44 -4.64
N GLY A 32 -11.55 11.22 -5.88
CA GLY A 32 -11.96 12.30 -6.77
C GLY A 32 -13.15 13.10 -6.26
N ARG A 33 -14.19 12.41 -5.74
CA ARG A 33 -15.39 13.03 -5.19
C ARG A 33 -15.12 13.83 -3.91
N ARG A 34 -14.36 13.25 -2.98
CA ARG A 34 -14.09 13.85 -1.67
C ARG A 34 -13.03 14.96 -1.72
N TYR A 35 -12.02 14.80 -2.58
CA TYR A 35 -10.79 15.57 -2.55
C TYR A 35 -10.37 16.20 -3.88
N GLY A 36 -11.14 15.94 -4.94
CA GLY A 36 -10.86 16.48 -6.28
C GLY A 36 -9.87 15.65 -7.10
N LEU A 37 -9.67 16.06 -8.34
CA LEU A 37 -8.85 15.33 -9.31
C LEU A 37 -7.41 15.06 -8.86
N PRO A 38 -6.69 15.99 -8.22
CA PRO A 38 -5.31 15.73 -7.77
C PRO A 38 -5.20 14.55 -6.81
N ALA A 39 -6.21 14.33 -5.95
CA ALA A 39 -6.22 13.21 -5.02
C ALA A 39 -6.32 11.84 -5.70
N ARG A 40 -6.81 11.76 -6.94
CA ARG A 40 -6.82 10.51 -7.71
C ARG A 40 -5.43 10.02 -8.09
N MET A 41 -4.45 10.91 -8.11
CA MET A 41 -3.06 10.59 -8.47
C MET A 41 -2.33 9.82 -7.37
N ILE A 42 -2.85 9.84 -6.11
CA ILE A 42 -2.26 9.10 -5.01
C ILE A 42 -2.69 7.62 -4.96
N LEU A 43 -3.67 7.23 -5.79
CA LEU A 43 -4.19 5.88 -5.83
C LEU A 43 -3.09 4.85 -6.12
N ASN A 44 -3.02 3.82 -5.31
CA ASN A 44 -2.16 2.66 -5.50
C ASN A 44 -2.83 1.37 -5.02
N TYR A 45 -2.15 0.25 -5.20
CA TYR A 45 -2.68 -1.07 -4.83
C TYR A 45 -2.78 -1.26 -3.31
N ASP A 46 -1.83 -0.74 -2.54
CA ASP A 46 -1.81 -0.87 -1.08
C ASP A 46 -3.03 -0.21 -0.44
N LEU A 47 -3.39 0.98 -0.95
CA LEU A 47 -4.56 1.73 -0.49
C LEU A 47 -5.88 1.08 -0.90
N ALA A 48 -5.92 0.44 -2.08
CA ALA A 48 -7.07 -0.35 -2.51
C ALA A 48 -7.24 -1.61 -1.63
N PHE A 49 -6.13 -2.25 -1.25
CA PHE A 49 -6.16 -3.37 -0.32
C PHE A 49 -6.60 -2.94 1.08
N LEU A 50 -6.16 -1.78 1.56
CA LEU A 50 -6.66 -1.20 2.81
C LEU A 50 -8.19 -1.01 2.77
N ALA A 51 -8.74 -0.49 1.66
CA ALA A 51 -10.19 -0.34 1.51
C ALA A 51 -10.93 -1.69 1.57
N ILE A 52 -10.37 -2.75 1.01
CA ILE A 52 -10.90 -4.11 1.08
C ILE A 52 -10.91 -4.61 2.53
N LEU A 53 -9.83 -4.43 3.27
CA LEU A 53 -9.73 -4.85 4.66
C LEU A 53 -10.74 -4.12 5.55
N LEU A 54 -10.95 -2.82 5.32
CA LEU A 54 -11.92 -2.00 6.05
C LEU A 54 -13.37 -2.29 5.64
N ALA A 55 -13.62 -2.88 4.47
CA ALA A 55 -14.97 -3.25 4.02
C ALA A 55 -15.59 -4.40 4.81
N GLY A 56 -14.80 -5.11 5.58
CA GLY A 56 -15.27 -6.30 6.29
C GLY A 56 -15.65 -7.43 5.33
N GLY A 57 -16.77 -8.09 5.59
CA GLY A 57 -17.25 -9.20 4.76
C GLY A 57 -18.12 -8.78 3.57
N SER A 58 -18.56 -7.53 3.53
CA SER A 58 -19.53 -7.05 2.54
C SER A 58 -18.84 -6.55 1.27
N GLY A 59 -19.32 -6.96 0.11
CA GLY A 59 -18.90 -6.41 -1.16
C GLY A 59 -19.36 -4.95 -1.33
N PHE A 60 -18.71 -4.23 -2.24
CA PHE A 60 -19.19 -2.90 -2.64
C PHE A 60 -20.36 -3.06 -3.65
N SER A 61 -21.43 -2.28 -3.46
CA SER A 61 -22.38 -2.04 -4.55
C SER A 61 -21.61 -1.45 -5.73
N CYS A 62 -21.79 -2.00 -6.91
CA CYS A 62 -21.00 -1.64 -8.09
C CYS A 62 -21.88 -1.12 -9.21
N ALA A 63 -21.56 0.09 -9.69
CA ALA A 63 -22.10 0.64 -10.92
C ALA A 63 -20.99 0.79 -11.98
N ARG A 64 -21.35 0.70 -13.25
CA ARG A 64 -20.40 0.96 -14.33
C ARG A 64 -20.26 2.45 -14.58
N HIS A 65 -19.04 2.97 -14.38
CA HIS A 65 -18.72 4.36 -14.63
C HIS A 65 -17.64 4.51 -15.68
N ARG A 66 -17.79 5.50 -16.55
CA ARG A 66 -16.72 5.91 -17.48
C ARG A 66 -15.69 6.73 -16.71
N CYS A 67 -14.43 6.48 -16.97
CA CYS A 67 -13.34 7.28 -16.41
C CYS A 67 -12.33 7.65 -17.52
N PRO A 68 -11.48 8.67 -17.30
CA PRO A 68 -10.49 9.09 -18.30
C PRO A 68 -9.53 7.99 -18.75
N VAL A 69 -9.29 6.98 -17.88
CA VAL A 69 -8.42 5.84 -18.19
C VAL A 69 -9.15 4.76 -19.01
N HIS A 70 -10.49 4.67 -18.85
CA HIS A 70 -11.35 3.71 -19.55
C HIS A 70 -12.56 4.42 -20.17
N PRO A 71 -12.34 5.26 -21.23
CA PRO A 71 -13.39 6.12 -21.76
C PRO A 71 -14.47 5.35 -22.54
N ILE A 72 -14.11 4.22 -23.14
CA ILE A 72 -15.00 3.46 -24.03
C ILE A 72 -15.76 2.37 -23.24
N ARG A 73 -15.09 1.64 -22.35
CA ARG A 73 -15.70 0.58 -21.52
C ARG A 73 -15.76 1.09 -20.10
N GLY A 74 -16.94 1.38 -19.57
CA GLY A 74 -17.09 1.70 -18.15
C GLY A 74 -16.50 0.59 -17.28
N CYS A 75 -15.76 0.96 -16.22
CA CYS A 75 -15.25 0.00 -15.25
C CYS A 75 -16.29 -0.19 -14.11
N PRO A 76 -16.37 -1.40 -13.53
CA PRO A 76 -17.11 -1.59 -12.30
C PRO A 76 -16.41 -0.76 -11.21
N CYS A 77 -17.16 0.13 -10.58
CA CYS A 77 -16.64 0.98 -9.50
C CYS A 77 -17.53 0.76 -8.27
N GLY A 78 -16.92 0.49 -7.13
CA GLY A 78 -17.61 0.53 -5.85
C GLY A 78 -18.28 1.89 -5.65
N GLU A 79 -19.54 1.86 -5.25
CA GLU A 79 -20.32 3.06 -4.95
C GLU A 79 -19.97 3.60 -3.55
N GLU A 80 -20.75 4.55 -3.06
CA GLU A 80 -20.54 5.14 -1.74
C GLU A 80 -20.55 4.09 -0.63
N ASN A 81 -19.44 4.00 0.08
CA ASN A 81 -19.25 3.03 1.14
C ASN A 81 -18.32 3.63 2.22
N PRO A 82 -18.65 3.49 3.52
CA PRO A 82 -17.84 4.01 4.62
C PRO A 82 -16.39 3.54 4.59
N ALA A 83 -16.12 2.30 4.17
CA ALA A 83 -14.75 1.78 4.07
C ALA A 83 -13.94 2.47 2.96
N LEU A 84 -14.55 2.76 1.81
CA LEU A 84 -13.92 3.55 0.75
C LEU A 84 -13.68 5.00 1.19
N ASP A 85 -14.61 5.58 1.94
CA ASP A 85 -14.46 6.92 2.50
C ASP A 85 -13.33 6.97 3.53
N ALA A 86 -13.28 6.01 4.46
CA ALA A 86 -12.20 5.88 5.43
C ALA A 86 -10.85 5.69 4.73
N ALA A 87 -10.75 4.72 3.82
CA ALA A 87 -9.52 4.47 3.07
C ALA A 87 -9.05 5.71 2.29
N ALA A 88 -9.97 6.50 1.71
CA ALA A 88 -9.63 7.74 1.03
C ALA A 88 -9.09 8.80 1.99
N ASP A 89 -9.70 8.95 3.17
CA ASP A 89 -9.24 9.91 4.19
C ASP A 89 -7.84 9.53 4.68
N LEU A 90 -7.62 8.26 5.05
CA LEU A 90 -6.33 7.73 5.50
C LEU A 90 -5.26 7.87 4.40
N SER A 91 -5.62 7.59 3.15
CA SER A 91 -4.73 7.72 2.00
C SER A 91 -4.19 9.14 1.82
N VAL A 92 -5.06 10.13 1.95
CA VAL A 92 -4.68 11.55 1.83
C VAL A 92 -3.75 11.96 2.97
N ILE A 93 -4.01 11.53 4.20
CA ILE A 93 -3.15 11.81 5.36
C ILE A 93 -1.77 11.19 5.16
N LEU A 94 -1.71 9.88 4.85
CA LEU A 94 -0.45 9.16 4.61
C LEU A 94 0.38 9.82 3.52
N THR A 95 -0.24 10.10 2.37
CA THR A 95 0.46 10.70 1.25
C THR A 95 0.96 12.11 1.56
N TRP A 96 0.17 12.90 2.27
CA TRP A 96 0.57 14.24 2.67
C TRP A 96 1.84 14.21 3.53
N TRP A 97 1.88 13.36 4.54
CA TRP A 97 3.04 13.25 5.42
C TRP A 97 4.27 12.70 4.70
N GLN A 98 4.12 11.71 3.82
CA GLN A 98 5.20 11.21 2.96
C GLN A 98 5.76 12.30 2.03
N LEU A 99 4.90 13.15 1.46
CA LEU A 99 5.36 14.28 0.64
C LEU A 99 6.11 15.32 1.47
N ARG A 100 5.69 15.55 2.72
CA ARG A 100 6.38 16.44 3.65
C ARG A 100 7.77 15.93 4.01
N ASP A 101 7.89 14.64 4.24
CA ASP A 101 9.15 13.96 4.48
C ASP A 101 10.09 14.09 3.27
N GLY A 102 9.63 13.74 2.09
CA GLY A 102 10.40 13.92 0.86
C GLY A 102 10.80 15.38 0.54
N VAL A 103 10.09 16.38 1.07
CA VAL A 103 10.54 17.80 1.00
C VAL A 103 11.75 18.05 1.89
N THR A 104 11.82 17.38 3.05
CA THR A 104 12.89 17.54 4.02
C THR A 104 14.18 16.87 3.55
N ASP A 105 14.06 15.69 2.95
CA ASP A 105 15.19 14.85 2.53
C ASP A 105 15.87 15.31 1.24
N HIS A 106 15.12 15.99 0.37
CA HIS A 106 15.64 16.46 -0.91
C HIS A 106 15.91 17.96 -0.86
N GLY A 107 17.14 18.39 -1.17
CA GLY A 107 17.52 19.81 -1.22
C GLY A 107 16.60 20.65 -2.14
N PHE A 108 16.83 21.97 -2.16
CA PHE A 108 15.92 22.97 -2.74
C PHE A 108 15.37 22.60 -4.13
N PHE A 109 16.20 22.12 -5.04
CA PHE A 109 15.78 21.76 -6.42
C PHE A 109 15.14 20.35 -6.50
N GLY A 110 15.63 19.37 -5.76
CA GLY A 110 15.06 18.01 -5.75
C GLY A 110 13.70 17.94 -5.04
N GLY A 111 13.49 18.78 -4.03
CA GLY A 111 12.25 18.88 -3.25
C GLY A 111 11.09 19.59 -3.97
N LEU A 112 11.32 20.28 -5.10
CA LEU A 112 10.30 21.12 -5.77
C LEU A 112 9.05 20.31 -6.18
N LYS A 113 9.23 19.12 -6.72
CA LYS A 113 8.13 18.22 -7.11
C LYS A 113 7.26 17.81 -5.90
N TYR A 114 7.91 17.53 -4.76
CA TYR A 114 7.22 17.18 -3.51
C TYR A 114 6.48 18.38 -2.93
N ARG A 115 7.07 19.59 -2.98
CA ARG A 115 6.43 20.86 -2.54
C ARG A 115 5.19 21.17 -3.37
N LEU A 116 5.26 21.02 -4.70
CA LEU A 116 4.10 21.24 -5.59
C LEU A 116 2.99 20.21 -5.31
N ALA A 117 3.34 18.93 -5.19
CA ALA A 117 2.37 17.89 -4.85
C ALA A 117 1.73 18.13 -3.48
N ALA A 118 2.54 18.50 -2.47
CA ALA A 118 2.03 18.86 -1.15
C ALA A 118 1.12 20.09 -1.20
N LEU A 119 1.46 21.12 -1.98
CA LEU A 119 0.61 22.29 -2.15
C LEU A 119 -0.75 21.94 -2.76
N LEU A 120 -0.76 21.08 -3.79
CA LEU A 120 -1.99 20.61 -4.44
C LEU A 120 -2.88 19.80 -3.47
N LEU A 121 -2.27 19.01 -2.59
CA LEU A 121 -3.00 18.17 -1.63
C LEU A 121 -3.32 18.88 -0.31
N ARG A 122 -2.83 20.10 -0.08
CA ARG A 122 -2.97 20.80 1.21
C ARG A 122 -4.41 20.97 1.68
N ARG A 123 -5.33 21.31 0.77
CA ARG A 123 -6.77 21.44 1.11
C ARG A 123 -7.38 20.09 1.44
N SER A 124 -7.04 19.07 0.66
CA SER A 124 -7.47 17.70 0.84
C SER A 124 -7.00 17.15 2.19
N TYR A 125 -5.72 17.33 2.51
CA TYR A 125 -5.14 16.95 3.80
C TYR A 125 -5.86 17.62 4.98
N ARG A 126 -6.06 18.95 4.94
CA ARG A 126 -6.74 19.66 6.04
C ARG A 126 -8.15 19.12 6.28
N LYS A 127 -8.86 18.73 5.23
CA LYS A 127 -10.17 18.11 5.34
C LYS A 127 -10.06 16.71 5.95
N ALA A 128 -9.16 15.87 5.47
CA ALA A 128 -8.95 14.51 5.96
C ALA A 128 -8.50 14.50 7.43
N ALA A 129 -7.54 15.33 7.80
CA ALA A 129 -7.04 15.45 9.17
C ALA A 129 -8.13 15.90 10.18
N ARG A 130 -9.09 16.72 9.75
CA ARG A 130 -10.25 17.08 10.59
C ARG A 130 -11.22 15.91 10.77
N LEU A 131 -11.35 15.06 9.77
CA LEU A 131 -12.22 13.86 9.82
C LEU A 131 -11.58 12.73 10.62
N ARG A 132 -10.24 12.63 10.61
CA ARG A 132 -9.47 11.54 11.24
C ARG A 132 -8.32 12.11 12.10
N PRO A 133 -8.61 12.92 13.14
CA PRO A 133 -7.58 13.64 13.89
C PRO A 133 -6.65 12.71 14.68
N ASP A 134 -7.15 11.57 15.16
CA ASP A 134 -6.35 10.62 15.91
C ASP A 134 -5.35 9.88 15.01
N PHE A 135 -5.78 9.51 13.81
CA PHE A 135 -4.90 8.90 12.81
C PHE A 135 -3.83 9.89 12.32
N ASP A 136 -4.19 11.16 12.08
CA ASP A 136 -3.24 12.19 11.68
C ASP A 136 -2.15 12.40 12.74
N ARG A 137 -2.53 12.46 14.02
CA ARG A 137 -1.58 12.56 15.15
C ARG A 137 -0.66 11.34 15.25
N LEU A 138 -1.21 10.15 15.06
CA LEU A 138 -0.45 8.90 15.06
C LEU A 138 0.59 8.91 13.94
N VAL A 139 0.18 9.24 12.71
CA VAL A 139 1.08 9.32 11.54
C VAL A 139 2.20 10.31 11.79
N GLN A 140 1.86 11.51 12.30
CA GLN A 140 2.86 12.53 12.63
C GLN A 140 3.88 12.01 13.66
N GLY A 141 3.41 11.36 14.72
CA GLY A 141 4.28 10.80 15.76
C GLY A 141 5.21 9.71 15.23
N CYS A 142 4.67 8.74 14.49
CA CYS A 142 5.44 7.64 13.92
C CYS A 142 6.50 8.13 12.91
N LEU A 143 6.14 9.04 12.01
CA LEU A 143 7.09 9.59 11.05
C LEU A 143 8.15 10.48 11.73
N GLY A 144 7.78 11.22 12.78
CA GLY A 144 8.75 11.96 13.58
C GLY A 144 9.79 11.06 14.28
N GLU A 145 9.34 9.91 14.79
CA GLU A 145 10.22 8.89 15.38
C GLU A 145 11.11 8.24 14.30
N LEU A 146 10.53 7.90 13.13
CA LEU A 146 11.27 7.36 12.00
C LEU A 146 12.40 8.32 11.58
N ALA A 147 12.08 9.59 11.36
CA ALA A 147 13.07 10.60 11.01
C ALA A 147 14.17 10.80 12.08
N ALA A 148 13.88 10.55 13.36
CA ALA A 148 14.91 10.55 14.40
C ALA A 148 15.85 9.36 14.26
N LEU A 149 15.30 8.15 14.04
CA LEU A 149 16.09 6.94 13.83
C LEU A 149 16.99 7.04 12.59
N GLU A 150 16.50 7.64 11.51
CA GLU A 150 17.25 7.86 10.28
C GLU A 150 18.42 8.83 10.50
N ARG A 151 18.20 9.95 11.20
CA ARG A 151 19.24 10.91 11.54
C ARG A 151 20.34 10.33 12.45
N GLU A 152 19.98 9.38 13.31
CA GLU A 152 20.90 8.65 14.17
C GLU A 152 21.61 7.51 13.46
N ASN A 153 21.32 7.26 12.17
CA ASN A 153 21.80 6.11 11.42
C ASN A 153 21.56 4.79 12.18
N CYS A 154 20.34 4.57 12.66
CA CYS A 154 19.97 3.42 13.46
C CYS A 154 20.29 2.11 12.72
N PRO A 155 21.14 1.21 13.27
CA PRO A 155 21.52 -0.03 12.59
C PRO A 155 20.46 -1.14 12.68
N SER A 156 19.38 -0.92 13.44
CA SER A 156 18.32 -1.88 13.55
C SER A 156 17.37 -1.79 12.35
N ILE A 157 17.02 -2.92 11.76
CA ILE A 157 15.96 -2.98 10.74
C ILE A 157 14.57 -2.97 11.39
N ASP A 158 14.48 -3.44 12.66
CA ASP A 158 13.20 -3.60 13.34
C ASP A 158 12.64 -2.29 13.88
N ARG A 159 13.48 -1.42 14.43
CA ARG A 159 13.03 -0.14 15.01
C ARG A 159 12.37 0.79 13.98
N PRO A 160 12.98 1.08 12.83
CA PRO A 160 12.31 1.88 11.79
C PRO A 160 11.10 1.16 11.19
N ALA A 161 11.16 -0.16 10.99
CA ALA A 161 10.04 -0.94 10.50
C ALA A 161 8.86 -0.94 11.49
N ASP A 162 9.11 -0.92 12.82
CA ASP A 162 8.07 -0.79 13.84
C ASP A 162 7.32 0.53 13.77
N THR A 163 8.02 1.64 13.52
CA THR A 163 7.35 2.95 13.39
C THR A 163 6.33 2.95 12.26
N PHE A 164 6.71 2.39 11.11
CA PHE A 164 5.83 2.27 9.95
C PHE A 164 4.72 1.23 10.16
N ALA A 165 5.03 0.13 10.84
CA ALA A 165 4.07 -0.91 11.21
C ALA A 165 2.96 -0.37 12.13
N ARG A 166 3.32 0.38 13.18
CA ARG A 166 2.37 1.04 14.09
C ARG A 166 1.48 2.06 13.37
N LEU A 167 2.07 2.80 12.46
CA LEU A 167 1.35 3.76 11.62
C LEU A 167 0.26 3.04 10.82
N LEU A 168 0.58 1.93 10.14
CA LEU A 168 -0.40 1.22 9.33
C LEU A 168 -1.43 0.49 10.20
N ALA A 169 -1.01 -0.08 11.34
CA ALA A 169 -1.92 -0.68 12.33
C ALA A 169 -2.97 0.30 12.84
N GLY A 170 -2.63 1.59 12.91
CA GLY A 170 -3.56 2.64 13.31
C GLY A 170 -4.79 2.78 12.41
N ALA A 171 -4.71 2.34 11.15
CA ALA A 171 -5.86 2.32 10.25
C ALA A 171 -6.98 1.35 10.73
N ALA A 172 -6.66 0.37 11.57
CA ALA A 172 -7.65 -0.50 12.21
C ALA A 172 -8.57 0.28 13.17
N GLY A 173 -8.21 1.50 13.57
CA GLY A 173 -9.08 2.36 14.38
C GLY A 173 -10.43 2.67 13.74
N GLU A 174 -10.56 2.51 12.43
CA GLU A 174 -11.80 2.66 11.68
C GLU A 174 -12.78 1.48 11.85
N GLU A 175 -12.29 0.34 12.36
CA GLU A 175 -13.12 -0.84 12.63
C GLU A 175 -13.89 -0.66 13.95
N PRO A 176 -15.23 -0.70 13.93
CA PRO A 176 -16.03 -0.50 15.13
C PRO A 176 -16.00 -1.68 16.09
N ASP A 177 -15.95 -2.93 15.59
CA ASP A 177 -15.87 -4.12 16.45
C ASP A 177 -14.48 -4.22 17.13
N PRO A 178 -14.41 -4.23 18.46
CA PRO A 178 -13.13 -4.23 19.18
C PRO A 178 -12.34 -5.54 19.00
N VAL A 179 -13.00 -6.67 18.78
CA VAL A 179 -12.34 -7.96 18.54
C VAL A 179 -11.71 -7.96 17.15
N ARG A 180 -12.52 -7.65 16.13
CA ARG A 180 -12.06 -7.53 14.74
C ARG A 180 -10.97 -6.46 14.62
N ARG A 181 -11.12 -5.32 15.29
CA ARG A 181 -10.12 -4.23 15.33
C ARG A 181 -8.75 -4.71 15.78
N ARG A 182 -8.67 -5.50 16.85
CA ARG A 182 -7.41 -6.06 17.35
C ARG A 182 -6.75 -6.99 16.33
N VAL A 183 -7.53 -7.85 15.71
CA VAL A 183 -7.02 -8.79 14.69
C VAL A 183 -6.56 -8.01 13.46
N LEU A 184 -7.36 -7.06 12.99
CA LEU A 184 -7.02 -6.20 11.86
C LEU A 184 -5.76 -5.35 12.12
N ALA A 185 -5.60 -4.86 13.37
CA ALA A 185 -4.40 -4.12 13.76
C ALA A 185 -3.15 -5.00 13.69
N GLN A 186 -3.22 -6.29 14.08
CA GLN A 186 -2.10 -7.22 13.94
C GLN A 186 -1.77 -7.49 12.46
N LEU A 187 -2.78 -7.72 11.63
CA LEU A 187 -2.59 -7.91 10.20
C LEU A 187 -1.90 -6.68 9.57
N LEU A 188 -2.42 -5.50 9.83
CA LEU A 188 -1.89 -4.23 9.30
C LEU A 188 -0.50 -3.89 9.85
N TYR A 189 -0.22 -4.22 11.13
CA TYR A 189 1.11 -4.07 11.71
C TYR A 189 2.16 -4.87 10.92
N HIS A 190 1.92 -6.15 10.72
CA HIS A 190 2.85 -7.00 10.01
C HIS A 190 2.93 -6.68 8.52
N LEU A 191 1.84 -6.21 7.92
CA LEU A 191 1.84 -5.67 6.56
C LEU A 191 2.71 -4.41 6.46
N GLY A 192 2.58 -3.48 7.40
CA GLY A 192 3.40 -2.27 7.44
C GLY A 192 4.89 -2.59 7.61
N ARG A 193 5.22 -3.53 8.51
CA ARG A 193 6.60 -4.00 8.68
C ARG A 193 7.15 -4.62 7.38
N TRP A 194 6.37 -5.46 6.72
CA TRP A 194 6.75 -6.07 5.45
C TRP A 194 6.94 -5.02 4.35
N ILE A 195 6.05 -4.04 4.23
CA ILE A 195 6.15 -2.95 3.25
C ILE A 195 7.45 -2.16 3.48
N TYR A 196 7.76 -1.79 4.73
CA TYR A 196 8.98 -1.04 5.04
C TYR A 196 10.24 -1.80 4.63
N LEU A 197 10.35 -3.08 4.96
CA LEU A 197 11.50 -3.91 4.60
C LEU A 197 11.62 -4.11 3.09
N THR A 198 10.49 -4.26 2.41
CA THR A 198 10.44 -4.38 0.95
C THR A 198 10.91 -3.09 0.27
N ASP A 199 10.46 -1.93 0.76
CA ASP A 199 10.85 -0.61 0.25
C ASP A 199 12.34 -0.34 0.46
N ALA A 200 12.85 -0.67 1.64
CA ALA A 200 14.29 -0.57 1.93
C ALA A 200 15.13 -1.43 0.99
N ALA A 201 14.65 -2.61 0.59
CA ALA A 201 15.32 -3.48 -0.36
C ALA A 201 15.23 -2.95 -1.81
N ASP A 202 14.05 -2.45 -2.22
CA ASP A 202 13.80 -1.89 -3.56
C ASP A 202 14.62 -0.61 -3.79
N ASP A 203 14.70 0.26 -2.79
CA ASP A 203 15.42 1.53 -2.86
C ASP A 203 16.93 1.41 -2.53
N LEU A 204 17.44 0.24 -2.10
CA LEU A 204 18.81 0.04 -1.61
C LEU A 204 19.90 0.68 -2.52
N ALA A 205 19.88 0.37 -3.81
CA ALA A 205 20.88 0.88 -4.75
C ALA A 205 20.74 2.39 -5.01
N LYS A 206 19.54 2.92 -4.90
CA LYS A 206 19.25 4.36 -5.05
C LYS A 206 19.73 5.12 -3.80
N ASP A 207 19.44 4.61 -2.61
CA ASP A 207 19.78 5.23 -1.34
C ASP A 207 21.31 5.26 -1.14
N GLN A 208 22.02 4.19 -1.49
CA GLN A 208 23.48 4.19 -1.49
C GLN A 208 24.07 5.28 -2.40
N ARG A 209 23.51 5.47 -3.59
CA ARG A 209 23.99 6.49 -4.54
C ARG A 209 23.69 7.91 -4.07
N SER A 210 22.56 8.12 -3.40
CA SER A 210 22.16 9.44 -2.89
C SER A 210 22.75 9.77 -1.52
N GLY A 211 23.30 8.78 -0.81
CA GLY A 211 23.72 8.91 0.58
C GLY A 211 22.53 9.01 1.55
N SER A 212 21.34 8.58 1.12
CA SER A 212 20.15 8.51 1.97
C SER A 212 20.25 7.35 2.95
N TYR A 213 19.60 7.50 4.10
CA TYR A 213 19.54 6.43 5.08
C TYR A 213 18.85 5.20 4.50
N ASN A 214 19.45 4.05 4.76
CA ASN A 214 18.84 2.74 4.54
C ASN A 214 19.40 1.79 5.60
N PRO A 215 18.58 1.08 6.40
CA PRO A 215 19.05 0.26 7.51
C PRO A 215 19.77 -1.03 7.04
N LEU A 216 19.53 -1.46 5.80
CA LEU A 216 20.07 -2.75 5.33
C LEU A 216 21.59 -2.81 5.29
N PRO A 217 22.33 -1.81 4.74
CA PRO A 217 23.80 -1.81 4.77
C PRO A 217 24.41 -1.71 6.17
N LEU A 218 23.64 -1.21 7.14
CA LEU A 218 24.08 -1.09 8.53
C LEU A 218 23.92 -2.41 9.31
N ARG A 219 22.99 -3.26 8.87
CA ARG A 219 22.64 -4.52 9.53
C ARG A 219 23.21 -5.75 8.82
N PHE A 220 23.36 -5.70 7.50
CA PHE A 220 23.71 -6.85 6.66
C PHE A 220 25.02 -6.68 5.94
N SER A 221 25.66 -7.79 5.61
CA SER A 221 26.89 -7.80 4.82
C SER A 221 26.59 -7.46 3.36
N MET A 222 27.46 -6.60 2.80
CA MET A 222 27.34 -6.09 1.44
C MET A 222 28.54 -6.55 0.60
N GLN A 223 28.29 -6.87 -0.67
CA GLN A 223 29.32 -7.15 -1.67
C GLN A 223 28.95 -6.41 -2.96
N GLU A 224 29.88 -5.61 -3.48
CA GLU A 224 29.70 -4.81 -4.71
C GLU A 224 28.40 -3.96 -4.71
N GLY A 225 28.05 -3.38 -3.56
CA GLY A 225 26.87 -2.55 -3.41
C GLY A 225 25.53 -3.32 -3.33
N LYS A 226 25.59 -4.64 -3.19
CA LYS A 226 24.41 -5.51 -3.03
C LYS A 226 24.52 -6.32 -1.75
N LEU A 227 23.38 -6.80 -1.24
CA LEU A 227 23.39 -7.77 -0.16
C LEU A 227 24.10 -9.06 -0.60
N THR A 228 24.93 -9.64 0.28
CA THR A 228 25.43 -11.00 0.05
C THR A 228 24.27 -11.98 -0.03
N GLU A 229 24.50 -13.16 -0.62
CA GLU A 229 23.46 -14.18 -0.73
C GLU A 229 22.90 -14.59 0.64
N GLU A 230 23.76 -14.75 1.64
CA GLU A 230 23.36 -15.07 3.01
C GLU A 230 22.50 -13.95 3.62
N SER A 231 22.94 -12.69 3.46
CA SER A 231 22.20 -11.53 3.95
C SER A 231 20.84 -11.36 3.25
N ARG A 232 20.78 -11.66 1.96
CA ARG A 232 19.53 -11.66 1.18
C ARG A 232 18.55 -12.72 1.68
N GLN A 233 19.05 -13.91 2.00
CA GLN A 233 18.25 -15.00 2.56
C GLN A 233 17.74 -14.67 3.98
N GLU A 234 18.58 -14.07 4.83
CA GLU A 234 18.20 -13.63 6.17
C GLU A 234 17.10 -12.56 6.10
N LEU A 235 17.21 -11.60 5.17
CA LEU A 235 16.17 -10.59 4.94
C LEU A 235 14.88 -11.22 4.43
N ALA A 236 14.96 -12.15 3.46
CA ALA A 236 13.81 -12.88 2.96
C ALA A 236 13.07 -13.60 4.09
N GLN A 237 13.78 -14.35 4.94
CA GLN A 237 13.19 -15.03 6.11
C GLN A 237 12.53 -14.03 7.09
N THR A 238 13.12 -12.84 7.24
CA THR A 238 12.57 -11.79 8.11
C THR A 238 11.28 -11.22 7.54
N MET A 239 11.19 -11.07 6.22
CA MET A 239 9.97 -10.66 5.51
C MET A 239 8.91 -11.76 5.58
N ASP A 240 9.30 -13.02 5.37
CA ASP A 240 8.40 -14.19 5.42
C ASP A 240 7.75 -14.34 6.80
N ARG A 241 8.51 -14.13 7.89
CA ARG A 241 7.95 -14.10 9.26
C ARG A 241 6.84 -13.04 9.42
N SER A 242 6.94 -11.91 8.74
CA SER A 242 5.86 -10.91 8.75
C SER A 242 4.63 -11.43 8.01
N VAL A 243 4.82 -12.12 6.87
CA VAL A 243 3.71 -12.75 6.12
C VAL A 243 3.05 -13.86 6.93
N GLU A 244 3.82 -14.71 7.60
CA GLU A 244 3.28 -15.76 8.49
C GLU A 244 2.41 -15.20 9.61
N ARG A 245 2.83 -14.07 10.23
CA ARG A 245 2.04 -13.39 11.26
C ARG A 245 0.79 -12.73 10.69
N MET A 246 0.86 -12.17 9.46
CA MET A 246 -0.32 -11.70 8.74
C MET A 246 -1.30 -12.83 8.46
N ALA A 247 -0.80 -13.97 7.97
CA ALA A 247 -1.63 -15.14 7.70
C ALA A 247 -2.35 -15.62 8.96
N ALA A 248 -1.63 -15.73 10.08
CA ALA A 248 -2.24 -16.11 11.36
C ALA A 248 -3.33 -15.12 11.82
N ALA A 249 -3.16 -13.81 11.61
CA ALA A 249 -4.20 -12.83 11.89
C ALA A 249 -5.37 -12.93 10.90
N PHE A 250 -5.07 -13.16 9.62
CA PHE A 250 -6.08 -13.30 8.57
C PHE A 250 -7.02 -14.49 8.82
N GLU A 251 -6.51 -15.63 9.30
CA GLU A 251 -7.33 -16.80 9.65
C GLU A 251 -8.38 -16.52 10.75
N LEU A 252 -8.22 -15.43 11.50
CA LEU A 252 -9.18 -15.00 12.52
C LEU A 252 -10.18 -13.96 11.99
N LEU A 253 -10.09 -13.58 10.72
CA LEU A 253 -10.96 -12.59 10.10
C LEU A 253 -11.98 -13.25 9.17
N GLU A 254 -13.24 -12.92 9.37
CA GLU A 254 -14.28 -13.20 8.39
C GLU A 254 -14.28 -12.11 7.33
N CYS A 255 -13.80 -12.45 6.13
CA CYS A 255 -13.61 -11.51 5.03
C CYS A 255 -14.67 -11.64 3.92
N GLY A 256 -15.62 -12.57 4.06
CA GLY A 256 -16.75 -12.73 3.14
C GLY A 256 -16.36 -12.78 1.68
N VAL A 257 -16.93 -11.91 0.84
CA VAL A 257 -16.66 -11.89 -0.61
C VAL A 257 -15.19 -11.54 -0.95
N TRP A 258 -14.47 -10.91 -0.01
CA TRP A 258 -13.07 -10.52 -0.20
C TRP A 258 -12.07 -11.62 0.13
N GLN A 259 -12.54 -12.71 0.75
CA GLN A 259 -11.70 -13.82 1.19
C GLN A 259 -10.70 -14.27 0.12
N PRO A 260 -11.10 -14.63 -1.12
CA PRO A 260 -10.17 -15.14 -2.14
C PRO A 260 -9.13 -14.10 -2.58
N ILE A 261 -9.48 -12.81 -2.53
CA ILE A 261 -8.57 -11.73 -2.90
C ILE A 261 -7.50 -11.56 -1.83
N ILE A 262 -7.90 -11.56 -0.55
CA ILE A 262 -6.96 -11.42 0.58
C ILE A 262 -6.06 -12.65 0.65
N GLU A 263 -6.60 -13.86 0.46
CA GLU A 263 -5.83 -15.11 0.33
C GLU A 263 -4.78 -15.01 -0.78
N SER A 264 -5.18 -14.55 -1.95
CA SER A 264 -4.26 -14.37 -3.08
C SER A 264 -3.14 -13.38 -2.77
N VAL A 265 -3.43 -12.31 -2.01
CA VAL A 265 -2.41 -11.35 -1.54
C VAL A 265 -1.48 -12.02 -0.53
N VAL A 266 -2.03 -12.56 0.57
CA VAL A 266 -1.27 -13.03 1.73
C VAL A 266 -0.45 -14.27 1.38
N TYR A 267 -1.05 -15.27 0.71
CA TYR A 267 -0.41 -16.56 0.45
C TYR A 267 0.36 -16.64 -0.88
N ALA A 268 0.32 -15.60 -1.70
CA ALA A 268 1.05 -15.61 -2.96
C ALA A 268 1.62 -14.24 -3.35
N GLY A 269 0.80 -13.21 -3.40
CA GLY A 269 1.16 -11.90 -3.93
C GLY A 269 2.36 -11.29 -3.21
N LEU A 270 2.37 -11.31 -1.87
CA LEU A 270 3.45 -10.77 -1.06
C LEU A 270 4.77 -11.53 -1.30
N TYR A 271 4.74 -12.86 -1.38
CA TYR A 271 5.92 -13.67 -1.68
C TYR A 271 6.45 -13.40 -3.10
N GLN A 272 5.56 -13.30 -4.10
CA GLN A 272 5.95 -12.99 -5.49
C GLN A 272 6.61 -11.61 -5.57
N VAL A 273 6.03 -10.60 -4.93
CA VAL A 273 6.57 -9.24 -4.91
C VAL A 273 7.88 -9.17 -4.11
N GLY A 274 7.94 -9.76 -2.92
CA GLY A 274 9.15 -9.81 -2.11
C GLY A 274 10.32 -10.46 -2.85
N ASN A 275 10.10 -11.60 -3.48
CA ASN A 275 11.11 -12.27 -4.30
C ASN A 275 11.52 -11.42 -5.51
N ALA A 276 10.58 -10.77 -6.18
CA ALA A 276 10.89 -9.89 -7.32
C ALA A 276 11.75 -8.70 -6.90
N VAL A 277 11.46 -8.08 -5.74
CA VAL A 277 12.27 -6.99 -5.19
C VAL A 277 13.68 -7.47 -4.83
N LEU A 278 13.81 -8.56 -4.07
CA LEU A 278 15.10 -9.11 -3.66
C LEU A 278 15.97 -9.56 -4.84
N ASN A 279 15.37 -9.92 -5.97
CA ASN A 279 16.04 -10.28 -7.22
C ASN A 279 16.23 -9.08 -8.18
N GLY A 280 15.78 -7.87 -7.80
CA GLY A 280 15.90 -6.68 -8.64
C GLY A 280 15.06 -6.72 -9.92
N THR A 281 14.01 -7.54 -9.96
CA THR A 281 13.12 -7.72 -11.13
C THR A 281 11.74 -7.07 -10.92
N PHE A 282 11.54 -6.42 -9.79
CA PHE A 282 10.28 -5.77 -9.48
C PHE A 282 10.04 -4.52 -10.34
N HIS A 283 8.83 -4.41 -10.90
CA HIS A 283 8.39 -3.24 -11.62
C HIS A 283 7.11 -2.69 -10.98
N GLN A 284 7.16 -1.46 -10.49
CA GLN A 284 6.01 -0.80 -9.84
C GLN A 284 4.78 -0.69 -10.76
N ARG A 285 5.00 -0.51 -12.07
CA ARG A 285 3.90 -0.54 -13.04
C ARG A 285 3.83 -1.95 -13.62
N PRO A 286 2.74 -2.71 -13.39
CA PRO A 286 2.57 -3.95 -14.12
C PRO A 286 2.70 -3.63 -15.62
N ARG A 287 3.57 -4.36 -16.33
CA ARG A 287 3.52 -4.36 -17.80
C ARG A 287 2.06 -4.49 -18.18
N ARG A 288 1.56 -3.60 -19.05
CA ARG A 288 0.20 -3.73 -19.60
C ARG A 288 0.08 -5.13 -20.18
N GLU A 289 -0.33 -6.08 -19.39
CA GLU A 289 -0.80 -7.36 -19.90
C GLU A 289 -2.00 -7.01 -20.77
N LYS A 290 -1.86 -7.23 -22.05
CA LYS A 290 -3.01 -7.25 -22.97
C LYS A 290 -3.86 -8.40 -22.48
N TYR A 291 -4.87 -8.09 -21.67
CA TYR A 291 -5.91 -9.06 -21.32
C TYR A 291 -6.45 -9.60 -22.64
N PRO A 292 -6.55 -10.95 -22.77
CA PRO A 292 -7.07 -11.54 -24.00
C PRO A 292 -8.43 -10.90 -24.31
N GLU A 293 -8.55 -10.34 -25.50
CA GLU A 293 -9.81 -9.82 -25.99
C GLU A 293 -10.82 -10.97 -25.97
N ARG A 294 -11.95 -10.81 -25.30
CA ARG A 294 -13.10 -11.69 -25.45
C ARG A 294 -13.41 -11.72 -26.95
N LYS A 295 -13.13 -12.83 -27.63
CA LYS A 295 -13.77 -13.13 -28.91
C LYS A 295 -15.26 -13.07 -28.64
N ALA A 296 -15.93 -12.10 -29.23
CA ALA A 296 -17.38 -12.07 -29.29
C ALA A 296 -17.80 -13.39 -29.94
N GLY A 297 -18.39 -14.28 -29.17
CA GLY A 297 -19.04 -15.46 -29.69
C GLY A 297 -20.13 -14.97 -30.64
N HIS A 298 -19.94 -15.19 -31.93
CA HIS A 298 -21.03 -15.20 -32.89
C HIS A 298 -21.92 -16.35 -32.45
N GLY A 299 -23.08 -16.03 -31.88
CA GLY A 299 -24.19 -16.96 -31.77
C GLY A 299 -24.81 -17.03 -33.16
N ASP A 300 -24.57 -18.16 -33.80
CA ASP A 300 -25.36 -18.59 -34.96
C ASP A 300 -26.72 -19.12 -34.49
N ALA A 301 -27.74 -18.73 -35.28
CA ALA A 301 -29.10 -19.21 -35.41
C ALA A 301 -30.06 -18.99 -34.22
#